data_bffe3ccdc59c8c25eb72ee9b8b4f956f
#
_entry.id   bffe3ccdc59c8c25eb72ee9b8b4f956f
#
_cell.length_a   1.000
_cell.length_b   1.000
_cell.length_c   1.000
_cell.angle_alpha   90.00
_cell.angle_beta   90.00
_cell.angle_gamma   90.00
#
_symmetry.space_group_name_H-M   'P 1'
#
loop_
_entity.id
_entity.type
_entity.pdbx_description
1 polymer ?
#
loop_
_entity_poly.entity_id
_entity_poly.type
_entity_poly.pdbx_seq_one_letter_code
_entity_poly.pdbx_strand_id
1 'polypeptide(L)'
;MLEYIKSWFVSPPVSPVIRAEVQNLIDSNKILIFLKSYCPYCDSTKDLIKSLTPDFKVVELDTSVNGRTIQDALREMTGQSTVPNIFINRKHIGGNSDLQALQGAGKLKPLVN
;
A
#
# COMPACT_ATOMS: atom_id res chain seq x y z
N MET A 1 -10.54 17.35 29.04
CA MET A 1 -11.16 16.06 29.37
C MET A 1 -11.57 15.31 28.12
N LEU A 2 -12.32 15.91 27.21
CA LEU A 2 -12.67 15.31 25.94
C LEU A 2 -11.43 14.97 25.09
N GLU A 3 -10.45 15.85 25.09
CA GLU A 3 -9.20 15.63 24.35
C GLU A 3 -8.41 14.44 24.91
N TYR A 4 -8.40 14.27 26.23
CA TYR A 4 -7.73 13.15 26.87
C TYR A 4 -8.40 11.83 26.52
N ILE A 5 -9.73 11.77 26.54
CA ILE A 5 -10.50 10.60 26.16
C ILE A 5 -10.29 10.29 24.69
N LYS A 6 -10.25 11.32 23.85
CA LYS A 6 -10.02 11.20 22.42
C LYS A 6 -8.67 10.56 22.09
N SER A 7 -7.63 10.88 22.85
CA SER A 7 -6.30 10.33 22.64
C SER A 7 -6.21 8.83 22.95
N TRP A 8 -7.15 8.29 23.72
CA TRP A 8 -7.21 6.86 24.00
C TRP A 8 -7.63 6.04 22.79
N PHE A 9 -8.42 6.62 21.88
CA PHE A 9 -8.99 5.94 20.73
C PHE A 9 -8.29 6.26 19.43
N VAL A 10 -7.33 7.17 19.46
CA VAL A 10 -6.58 7.59 18.28
C VAL A 10 -5.16 7.06 18.40
N SER A 11 -4.69 6.38 17.34
CA SER A 11 -3.30 5.93 17.28
C SER A 11 -2.35 7.14 17.34
N PRO A 12 -1.21 7.02 18.03
CA PRO A 12 -0.21 8.08 18.02
C PRO A 12 0.22 8.40 16.59
N PRO A 13 0.61 9.66 16.32
CA PRO A 13 1.12 10.02 15.00
C PRO A 13 2.34 9.16 14.63
N VAL A 14 2.43 8.80 13.37
CA VAL A 14 3.57 8.05 12.87
C VAL A 14 4.80 8.94 12.86
N SER A 15 5.94 8.35 13.20
CA SER A 15 7.24 9.02 13.19
C SER A 15 7.52 9.62 11.81
N PRO A 16 8.08 10.85 11.74
CA PRO A 16 8.50 11.44 10.46
C PRO A 16 9.50 10.58 9.70
N VAL A 17 10.32 9.81 10.40
CA VAL A 17 11.30 8.90 9.78
C VAL A 17 10.59 7.80 9.01
N ILE A 18 9.56 7.20 9.59
CA ILE A 18 8.78 6.14 8.94
C ILE A 18 7.99 6.71 7.76
N ARG A 19 7.39 7.88 7.90
CA ARG A 19 6.69 8.54 6.78
C ARG A 19 7.63 8.80 5.61
N ALA A 20 8.82 9.29 5.89
CA ALA A 20 9.84 9.54 4.87
C ALA A 20 10.29 8.26 4.19
N GLU A 21 10.44 7.18 4.95
CA GLU A 21 10.79 5.86 4.41
C GLU A 21 9.72 5.34 3.46
N VAL A 22 8.44 5.43 3.86
CA VAL A 22 7.32 5.03 2.99
C VAL A 22 7.25 5.90 1.74
N GLN A 23 7.39 7.20 1.89
CA GLN A 23 7.38 8.12 0.75
C GLN A 23 8.53 7.83 -0.22
N ASN A 24 9.71 7.52 0.30
CA ASN A 24 10.86 7.17 -0.53
C ASN A 24 10.61 5.87 -1.32
N LEU A 25 9.97 4.87 -0.70
CA LEU A 25 9.58 3.66 -1.41
C LEU A 25 8.60 3.95 -2.54
N ILE A 26 7.61 4.82 -2.29
CA ILE A 26 6.63 5.23 -3.28
C ILE A 26 7.32 5.95 -4.44
N ASP A 27 8.24 6.86 -4.15
CA ASP A 27 8.92 7.68 -5.16
C ASP A 27 9.94 6.88 -5.98
N SER A 28 10.50 5.82 -5.41
CA SER A 28 11.58 5.04 -6.02
C SER A 28 11.11 3.87 -6.86
N ASN A 29 9.82 3.54 -6.84
CA ASN A 29 9.30 2.37 -7.52
C ASN A 29 8.07 2.73 -8.34
N LYS A 30 8.09 2.35 -9.62
CA LYS A 30 6.95 2.61 -10.50
C LYS A 30 5.70 1.88 -10.03
N ILE A 31 5.86 0.62 -9.63
CA ILE A 31 4.78 -0.20 -9.09
C ILE A 31 5.24 -0.71 -7.72
N LEU A 32 4.47 -0.39 -6.70
CA LEU A 32 4.76 -0.74 -5.32
C LEU A 32 3.52 -1.35 -4.69
N ILE A 33 3.68 -2.52 -4.09
CA ILE A 33 2.59 -3.25 -3.45
C ILE A 33 2.98 -3.55 -2.01
N PHE A 34 2.26 -2.98 -1.07
CA PHE A 34 2.35 -3.38 0.34
C PHE A 34 1.35 -4.49 0.58
N LEU A 35 1.81 -5.62 1.09
CA LEU A 35 0.97 -6.79 1.26
C LEU A 35 1.36 -7.61 2.49
N LYS A 36 0.65 -8.70 2.72
CA LYS A 36 1.00 -9.72 3.70
C LYS A 36 1.11 -11.07 3.01
N SER A 37 1.96 -11.94 3.56
CA SER A 37 2.31 -13.20 2.89
C SER A 37 1.14 -14.20 2.78
N TYR A 38 0.14 -14.09 3.67
CA TYR A 38 -0.99 -15.02 3.75
C TYR A 38 -2.30 -14.43 3.22
N CYS A 39 -2.26 -13.49 2.32
CA CYS A 39 -3.43 -12.71 1.88
C CYS A 39 -3.86 -13.15 0.47
N PRO A 40 -5.05 -13.75 0.29
CA PRO A 40 -5.53 -14.16 -1.04
C PRO A 40 -5.71 -13.00 -2.00
N TYR A 41 -6.19 -11.84 -1.53
CA TYR A 41 -6.31 -10.65 -2.38
C TYR A 41 -4.95 -10.11 -2.80
N CYS A 42 -3.93 -10.28 -1.96
CA CYS A 42 -2.56 -9.92 -2.30
C CYS A 42 -2.02 -10.82 -3.42
N ASP A 43 -2.34 -12.11 -3.36
CA ASP A 43 -1.94 -13.06 -4.41
C ASP A 43 -2.60 -12.70 -5.75
N SER A 44 -3.89 -12.37 -5.72
CA SER A 44 -4.63 -11.93 -6.90
C SER A 44 -4.01 -10.67 -7.52
N THR A 45 -3.64 -9.70 -6.68
CA THR A 45 -2.95 -8.48 -7.12
C THR A 45 -1.61 -8.80 -7.77
N LYS A 46 -0.78 -9.62 -7.12
CA LYS A 46 0.52 -10.01 -7.67
C LYS A 46 0.39 -10.73 -9.00
N ASP A 47 -0.54 -11.65 -9.12
CA ASP A 47 -0.74 -12.42 -10.34
C ASP A 47 -1.14 -11.50 -11.50
N LEU A 48 -2.03 -10.55 -11.26
CA LEU A 48 -2.44 -9.60 -12.28
C LEU A 48 -1.25 -8.73 -12.73
N ILE A 49 -0.52 -8.15 -11.79
CA ILE A 49 0.63 -7.31 -12.11
C ILE A 49 1.71 -8.11 -12.85
N LYS A 50 2.02 -9.33 -12.39
CA LYS A 50 3.00 -10.20 -13.06
C LYS A 50 2.63 -10.51 -14.49
N SER A 51 1.34 -10.63 -14.79
CA SER A 51 0.88 -10.89 -16.15
C SER A 51 1.16 -9.72 -17.10
N LEU A 52 1.38 -8.52 -16.57
CA LEU A 52 1.58 -7.30 -17.35
C LEU A 52 3.03 -6.85 -17.37
N THR A 53 3.78 -7.06 -16.29
CA THR A 53 5.17 -6.62 -16.16
C THR A 53 5.90 -7.39 -15.07
N PRO A 54 7.20 -7.69 -15.25
CA PRO A 54 8.02 -8.24 -14.16
C PRO A 54 8.54 -7.16 -13.20
N ASP A 55 8.37 -5.89 -13.54
CA ASP A 55 8.97 -4.75 -12.85
C ASP A 55 8.02 -4.19 -11.79
N PHE A 56 8.05 -4.79 -10.59
CA PHE A 56 7.30 -4.27 -9.43
C PHE A 56 8.02 -4.61 -8.13
N LYS A 57 7.80 -3.78 -7.14
CA LYS A 57 8.35 -3.96 -5.79
C LYS A 57 7.24 -4.40 -4.84
N VAL A 58 7.56 -5.38 -4.02
CA VAL A 58 6.66 -5.90 -2.97
C VAL A 58 7.29 -5.64 -1.61
N VAL A 59 6.49 -5.17 -0.67
CA VAL A 59 6.88 -5.04 0.74
C VAL A 59 5.91 -5.87 1.57
N GLU A 60 6.42 -6.93 2.21
CA GLU A 60 5.61 -7.81 3.07
C GLU A 60 5.59 -7.23 4.48
N LEU A 61 4.42 -6.75 4.91
CA LEU A 61 4.28 -6.06 6.19
C LEU A 61 4.33 -7.01 7.39
N ASP A 62 3.93 -8.26 7.21
CA ASP A 62 3.93 -9.26 8.29
C ASP A 62 5.32 -9.81 8.60
N THR A 63 6.24 -9.74 7.64
CA THR A 63 7.60 -10.25 7.79
C THR A 63 8.66 -9.16 7.96
N SER A 64 8.31 -7.92 7.67
CA SER A 64 9.21 -6.78 7.80
C SER A 64 9.32 -6.32 9.25
N VAL A 65 10.52 -5.89 9.66
CA VAL A 65 10.78 -5.41 11.02
C VAL A 65 9.84 -4.24 11.38
N ASN A 66 9.64 -3.32 10.47
CA ASN A 66 8.81 -2.12 10.67
C ASN A 66 7.43 -2.25 10.04
N GLY A 67 6.95 -3.48 9.76
CA GLY A 67 5.71 -3.70 9.02
C GLY A 67 4.50 -3.02 9.63
N ARG A 68 4.34 -3.12 10.96
CA ARG A 68 3.22 -2.49 11.66
C ARG A 68 3.25 -0.97 11.57
N THR A 69 4.40 -0.36 11.78
CA THR A 69 4.54 1.09 11.70
C THR A 69 4.39 1.60 10.26
N ILE A 70 4.85 0.84 9.27
CA ILE A 70 4.61 1.16 7.86
C ILE A 70 3.12 1.11 7.56
N GLN A 71 2.40 0.10 8.05
CA GLN A 71 0.95 -0.01 7.85
C GLN A 71 0.21 1.18 8.48
N ASP A 72 0.63 1.61 9.68
CA ASP A 72 0.07 2.79 10.33
C ASP A 72 0.34 4.06 9.52
N ALA A 73 1.54 4.19 8.96
CA ALA A 73 1.89 5.30 8.08
C ALA A 73 1.02 5.32 6.83
N LEU A 74 0.80 4.17 6.21
CA LEU A 74 -0.06 4.07 5.02
C LEU A 74 -1.49 4.50 5.33
N ARG A 75 -2.03 4.08 6.49
CA ARG A 75 -3.36 4.51 6.91
C ARG A 75 -3.41 6.03 7.08
N GLU A 76 -2.40 6.61 7.69
CA GLU A 76 -2.32 8.07 7.87
C GLU A 76 -2.20 8.81 6.54
N MET A 77 -1.40 8.27 5.61
CA MET A 77 -1.13 8.93 4.32
C MET A 77 -2.23 8.72 3.28
N THR A 78 -2.91 7.59 3.30
CA THR A 78 -3.87 7.21 2.26
C THR A 78 -5.29 6.99 2.76
N GLY A 79 -5.49 6.86 4.07
CA GLY A 79 -6.77 6.46 4.65
C GLY A 79 -7.03 4.96 4.60
N GLN A 80 -6.16 4.18 3.98
CA GLN A 80 -6.34 2.73 3.85
C GLN A 80 -5.44 1.98 4.83
N SER A 81 -6.04 1.10 5.64
CA SER A 81 -5.31 0.24 6.59
C SER A 81 -5.26 -1.22 6.15
N THR A 82 -5.91 -1.55 5.05
CA THR A 82 -6.01 -2.93 4.54
C THR A 82 -4.91 -3.23 3.52
N VAL A 83 -4.69 -4.53 3.27
CA VAL A 83 -3.76 -5.02 2.25
C VAL A 83 -4.54 -5.82 1.19
N PRO A 84 -4.10 -5.82 -0.05
CA PRO A 84 -2.94 -5.10 -0.58
C PRO A 84 -3.19 -3.61 -0.64
N ASN A 85 -2.12 -2.80 -0.52
CA ASN A 85 -2.16 -1.36 -0.71
C ASN A 85 -1.21 -1.03 -1.86
N ILE A 86 -1.73 -0.49 -2.95
CA ILE A 86 -1.07 -0.47 -4.25
C ILE A 86 -0.80 0.97 -4.71
N PHE A 87 0.42 1.22 -5.16
CA PHE A 87 0.82 2.48 -5.77
C PHE A 87 1.37 2.22 -7.18
N ILE A 88 0.95 3.02 -8.14
CA ILE A 88 1.46 2.99 -9.51
C ILE A 88 1.77 4.41 -9.94
N ASN A 89 2.97 4.64 -10.44
CA ASN A 89 3.44 5.97 -10.84
C ASN A 89 3.28 7.00 -9.71
N ARG A 90 3.61 6.59 -8.46
CA ARG A 90 3.53 7.40 -7.25
C ARG A 90 2.11 7.77 -6.82
N LYS A 91 1.09 7.20 -7.47
CA LYS A 91 -0.31 7.47 -7.15
C LYS A 91 -0.91 6.29 -6.41
N HIS A 92 -1.67 6.58 -5.38
CA HIS A 92 -2.39 5.57 -4.62
C HIS A 92 -3.54 5.01 -5.47
N ILE A 93 -3.45 3.72 -5.77
CA ILE A 93 -4.51 3.02 -6.52
C ILE A 93 -5.59 2.51 -5.57
N GLY A 94 -5.18 1.94 -4.45
CA GLY A 94 -6.09 1.34 -3.47
C GLY A 94 -5.80 -0.14 -3.26
N GLY A 95 -6.84 -0.95 -3.18
CA GLY A 95 -6.75 -2.38 -2.98
C GLY A 95 -6.91 -3.20 -4.25
N ASN A 96 -7.08 -4.51 -4.07
CA ASN A 96 -7.23 -5.42 -5.20
C ASN A 96 -8.48 -5.11 -6.05
N SER A 97 -9.60 -4.76 -5.43
CA SER A 97 -10.82 -4.44 -6.18
C SER A 97 -10.64 -3.21 -7.07
N ASP A 98 -9.91 -2.21 -6.60
CA ASP A 98 -9.60 -1.02 -7.38
C ASP A 98 -8.69 -1.36 -8.56
N LEU A 99 -7.71 -2.23 -8.34
CA LEU A 99 -6.81 -2.69 -9.40
C LEU A 99 -7.57 -3.50 -10.46
N GLN A 100 -8.42 -4.42 -10.03
CA GLN A 100 -9.23 -5.24 -10.94
C GLN A 100 -10.19 -4.38 -11.75
N ALA A 101 -10.74 -3.32 -11.16
CA ALA A 101 -11.60 -2.38 -11.86
C ALA A 101 -10.84 -1.64 -12.98
N LEU A 102 -9.61 -1.24 -12.74
CA LEU A 102 -8.75 -0.65 -13.77
C LEU A 102 -8.50 -1.63 -14.90
N GLN A 103 -8.24 -2.89 -14.57
CA GLN A 103 -8.04 -3.94 -15.56
C GLN A 103 -9.30 -4.14 -16.41
N GLY A 104 -10.47 -4.23 -15.77
CA GLY A 104 -11.73 -4.40 -16.47
C GLY A 104 -12.08 -3.23 -17.40
N ALA A 105 -11.63 -2.03 -17.05
CA ALA A 105 -11.84 -0.82 -17.87
C ALA A 105 -10.76 -0.63 -18.95
N GLY A 106 -9.78 -1.53 -19.04
CA GLY A 106 -8.67 -1.40 -20.01
C GLY A 106 -7.68 -0.29 -19.67
N LYS A 107 -7.69 0.18 -18.41
CA LYS A 107 -6.85 1.32 -17.99
C LYS A 107 -5.56 0.91 -17.29
N LEU A 108 -5.42 -0.36 -16.91
CA LEU A 108 -4.27 -0.80 -16.15
C LEU A 108 -3.02 -0.93 -17.00
N LYS A 109 -3.11 -1.60 -18.15
CA LYS A 109 -1.96 -1.83 -19.03
C LYS A 109 -1.24 -0.55 -19.42
N PRO A 110 -1.93 0.53 -19.81
CA PRO A 110 -1.25 1.80 -20.09
C PRO A 110 -0.52 2.39 -18.90
N LEU A 111 -1.01 2.15 -17.68
CA LEU A 111 -0.37 2.68 -16.47
C LEU A 111 0.94 1.95 -16.14
N VAL A 112 1.02 0.65 -16.41
CA VAL A 112 2.20 -0.16 -16.04
C VAL A 112 3.25 -0.22 -17.15
N ASN A 113 2.91 0.23 -18.33
CA ASN A 113 3.87 0.34 -19.46
C ASN A 113 4.66 1.67 -19.38
#